data_0d183f4c73ebe4902a06956f621332b2
#
_entry.id   0d183f4c73ebe4902a06956f621332b2
#
_cell.length_a   1.000
_cell.length_b   1.000
_cell.length_c   1.000
_cell.angle_alpha   90.00
_cell.angle_beta   90.00
_cell.angle_gamma   90.00
#
_symmetry.space_group_name_H-M   'P 1'
#
loop_
_entity.id
_entity.type
_entity.pdbx_description
1 polymer ?
#
loop_
_entity_poly.entity_id
_entity_poly.type
_entity_poly.pdbx_seq_one_letter_code
_entity_poly.pdbx_strand_id
1 'polypeptide(L)'
;VNDTVGEQGRRGRWRTGAANRQRIIEAAAARFGAEGFQRATIRGIAVDAGVDPAMIHYFFGSKQGLYEAVLNSYSPQRDPVGELLSEGVERFGERLVRRFLEVTEGGDAADGVGALTRLAVTDPEPAAKLRGFIEAEFAGALAQHFDLPDAQLRAGLIGAQLAGLAVARHLLRVEPLASMSTQSLVTLMAPVIQRLVSEPLG
;
A
#
# COMPACT_ATOMS: atom_id res chain seq x y z
N VAL A 1 -39.42 31.43 3.32
CA VAL A 1 -39.16 30.33 2.39
C VAL A 1 -38.01 30.76 1.51
N ASN A 2 -36.76 30.44 1.83
CA ASN A 2 -35.62 30.41 0.87
C ASN A 2 -34.30 30.13 1.63
N ASP A 3 -34.09 28.85 2.05
CA ASP A 3 -32.76 28.50 2.60
C ASP A 3 -32.24 27.09 2.17
N THR A 4 -32.92 26.45 1.22
CA THR A 4 -32.56 25.06 0.83
C THR A 4 -31.67 24.94 -0.40
N VAL A 5 -31.36 26.03 -1.12
CA VAL A 5 -30.54 25.99 -2.35
C VAL A 5 -29.03 26.08 -2.06
N GLY A 6 -28.61 26.60 -0.92
CA GLY A 6 -27.20 26.79 -0.54
C GLY A 6 -26.49 25.50 -0.07
N GLU A 7 -27.22 24.58 0.55
CA GLU A 7 -26.60 23.36 1.14
C GLU A 7 -26.28 22.25 0.13
N GLN A 8 -27.09 22.08 -0.90
CA GLN A 8 -26.83 21.07 -1.94
C GLN A 8 -25.63 21.41 -2.81
N GLY A 9 -25.39 22.69 -3.12
CA GLY A 9 -24.23 23.13 -3.88
C GLY A 9 -22.90 23.03 -3.10
N ARG A 10 -22.94 23.12 -1.78
CA ARG A 10 -21.79 22.93 -0.89
C ARG A 10 -21.43 21.44 -0.80
N ARG A 11 -22.37 20.55 -0.55
CA ARG A 11 -22.18 19.09 -0.46
C ARG A 11 -21.63 18.50 -1.77
N GLY A 12 -22.08 18.96 -2.93
CA GLY A 12 -21.57 18.53 -4.23
C GLY A 12 -20.10 18.91 -4.44
N ARG A 13 -19.72 20.14 -4.10
CA ARG A 13 -18.34 20.65 -4.23
C ARG A 13 -17.35 19.95 -3.28
N TRP A 14 -17.77 19.63 -2.06
CA TRP A 14 -16.95 18.88 -1.10
C TRP A 14 -16.70 17.44 -1.55
N ARG A 15 -17.72 16.76 -2.06
CA ARG A 15 -17.58 15.39 -2.59
C ARG A 15 -16.64 15.35 -3.81
N THR A 16 -16.75 16.31 -4.72
CA THR A 16 -15.87 16.43 -5.89
C THR A 16 -14.42 16.77 -5.47
N GLY A 17 -14.26 17.63 -4.46
CA GLY A 17 -12.93 17.98 -3.93
C GLY A 17 -12.23 16.81 -3.27
N ALA A 18 -12.92 16.03 -2.42
CA ALA A 18 -12.36 14.85 -1.78
C ALA A 18 -12.02 13.74 -2.80
N ALA A 19 -12.90 13.51 -3.78
CA ALA A 19 -12.65 12.54 -4.85
C ALA A 19 -11.44 12.94 -5.72
N ASN A 20 -11.30 14.22 -6.07
CA ASN A 20 -10.15 14.70 -6.82
C ASN A 20 -8.86 14.61 -6.01
N ARG A 21 -8.89 14.94 -4.71
CA ARG A 21 -7.74 14.80 -3.81
C ARG A 21 -7.26 13.35 -3.77
N GLN A 22 -8.17 12.39 -3.64
CA GLN A 22 -7.85 10.96 -3.62
C GLN A 22 -7.25 10.50 -4.96
N ARG A 23 -7.85 10.84 -6.09
CA ARG A 23 -7.32 10.52 -7.42
C ARG A 23 -5.91 11.07 -7.65
N ILE A 24 -5.61 12.26 -7.14
CA ILE A 24 -4.26 12.85 -7.22
C ILE A 24 -3.27 12.02 -6.40
N ILE A 25 -3.62 11.61 -5.19
CA ILE A 25 -2.76 10.75 -4.33
C ILE A 25 -2.47 9.42 -5.05
N GLU A 26 -3.48 8.80 -5.65
CA GLU A 26 -3.37 7.55 -6.41
C GLU A 26 -2.42 7.67 -7.60
N ALA A 27 -2.65 8.66 -8.44
CA ALA A 27 -1.79 8.92 -9.58
C ALA A 27 -0.35 9.26 -9.15
N ALA A 28 -0.19 10.01 -8.06
CA ALA A 28 1.11 10.36 -7.51
C ALA A 28 1.85 9.12 -6.97
N ALA A 29 1.15 8.26 -6.23
CA ALA A 29 1.72 7.01 -5.71
C ALA A 29 2.22 6.10 -6.84
N ALA A 30 1.42 5.93 -7.89
CA ALA A 30 1.79 5.14 -9.07
C ALA A 30 3.02 5.74 -9.78
N ARG A 31 3.03 7.05 -10.03
CA ARG A 31 4.11 7.71 -10.75
C ARG A 31 5.40 7.81 -9.92
N PHE A 32 5.32 8.12 -8.63
CA PHE A 32 6.49 8.08 -7.74
C PHE A 32 7.08 6.68 -7.65
N GLY A 33 6.24 5.64 -7.59
CA GLY A 33 6.68 4.25 -7.56
C GLY A 33 7.37 3.80 -8.86
N ALA A 34 6.90 4.28 -10.02
CA ALA A 34 7.45 3.92 -11.33
C ALA A 34 8.73 4.69 -11.70
N GLU A 35 8.76 5.99 -11.41
CA GLU A 35 9.81 6.91 -11.88
C GLU A 35 10.74 7.38 -10.76
N GLY A 36 10.37 7.18 -9.49
CA GLY A 36 11.01 7.78 -8.32
C GLY A 36 10.62 9.25 -8.12
N PHE A 37 10.81 9.76 -6.90
CA PHE A 37 10.45 11.14 -6.55
C PHE A 37 11.09 12.18 -7.48
N GLN A 38 12.39 12.04 -7.80
CA GLN A 38 13.12 13.06 -8.55
C GLN A 38 12.56 13.25 -9.97
N ARG A 39 12.29 12.18 -10.71
CA ARG A 39 11.86 12.22 -12.11
C ARG A 39 10.37 12.50 -12.30
N ALA A 40 9.52 12.09 -11.37
CA ALA A 40 8.10 12.37 -11.41
C ALA A 40 7.81 13.87 -11.43
N THR A 41 6.86 14.31 -12.25
CA THR A 41 6.50 15.72 -12.39
C THR A 41 5.04 15.99 -12.01
N ILE A 42 4.76 17.18 -11.44
CA ILE A 42 3.39 17.62 -11.14
C ILE A 42 2.50 17.56 -12.38
N ARG A 43 3.01 17.97 -13.55
CA ARG A 43 2.23 17.90 -14.81
C ARG A 43 1.91 16.47 -15.20
N GLY A 44 2.87 15.55 -15.08
CA GLY A 44 2.63 14.13 -15.36
C GLY A 44 1.58 13.52 -14.43
N ILE A 45 1.69 13.80 -13.13
CA ILE A 45 0.71 13.34 -12.13
C ILE A 45 -0.68 13.93 -12.42
N ALA A 46 -0.78 15.20 -12.81
CA ALA A 46 -2.05 15.83 -13.15
C ALA A 46 -2.73 15.18 -14.35
N VAL A 47 -1.96 14.81 -15.39
CA VAL A 47 -2.45 14.07 -16.55
C VAL A 47 -2.99 12.70 -16.13
N ASP A 48 -2.25 11.95 -15.33
CA ASP A 48 -2.67 10.62 -14.86
C ASP A 48 -3.91 10.70 -13.97
N ALA A 49 -3.99 11.73 -13.13
CA ALA A 49 -5.15 11.98 -12.27
C ALA A 49 -6.36 12.56 -13.02
N GLY A 50 -6.21 13.02 -14.28
CA GLY A 50 -7.23 13.71 -15.04
C GLY A 50 -7.70 15.01 -14.38
N VAL A 51 -6.74 15.81 -13.86
CA VAL A 51 -7.00 17.10 -13.20
C VAL A 51 -6.08 18.20 -13.74
N ASP A 52 -6.44 19.46 -13.46
CA ASP A 52 -5.55 20.59 -13.71
C ASP A 52 -4.37 20.58 -12.70
N PRO A 53 -3.11 20.82 -13.14
CA PRO A 53 -1.97 20.94 -12.24
C PRO A 53 -2.15 21.96 -11.10
N ALA A 54 -2.93 23.00 -11.29
CA ALA A 54 -3.26 23.97 -10.24
C ALA A 54 -4.02 23.34 -9.07
N MET A 55 -4.82 22.28 -9.32
CA MET A 55 -5.48 21.53 -8.25
C MET A 55 -4.49 20.81 -7.34
N ILE A 56 -3.39 20.30 -7.89
CA ILE A 56 -2.35 19.66 -7.08
C ILE A 56 -1.70 20.72 -6.15
N HIS A 57 -1.36 21.89 -6.69
CA HIS A 57 -0.86 22.97 -5.86
C HIS A 57 -1.88 23.44 -4.82
N TYR A 58 -3.15 23.48 -5.17
CA TYR A 58 -4.21 23.86 -4.23
C TYR A 58 -4.33 22.89 -3.05
N PHE A 59 -4.30 21.57 -3.30
CA PHE A 59 -4.47 20.56 -2.26
C PHE A 59 -3.21 20.26 -1.44
N PHE A 60 -2.04 20.35 -2.07
CA PHE A 60 -0.78 19.82 -1.50
C PHE A 60 0.35 20.87 -1.44
N GLY A 61 0.15 22.04 -2.02
CA GLY A 61 1.13 23.14 -2.03
C GLY A 61 2.32 22.89 -2.96
N SER A 62 2.96 21.73 -2.85
CA SER A 62 4.18 21.39 -3.59
C SER A 62 4.24 19.91 -3.96
N LYS A 63 5.23 19.53 -4.79
CA LYS A 63 5.53 18.12 -5.08
C LYS A 63 5.93 17.37 -3.81
N GLN A 64 6.69 18.04 -2.92
CA GLN A 64 7.07 17.49 -1.62
C GLN A 64 5.83 17.25 -0.74
N GLY A 65 4.92 18.23 -0.63
CA GLY A 65 3.68 18.08 0.14
C GLY A 65 2.75 16.99 -0.42
N LEU A 66 2.72 16.83 -1.75
CA LEU A 66 2.03 15.70 -2.37
C LEU A 66 2.68 14.36 -2.03
N TYR A 67 4.01 14.29 -2.04
CA TYR A 67 4.76 13.09 -1.67
C TYR A 67 4.50 12.69 -0.21
N GLU A 68 4.58 13.67 0.70
CA GLU A 68 4.23 13.46 2.11
C GLU A 68 2.77 13.01 2.29
N ALA A 69 1.84 13.55 1.50
CA ALA A 69 0.45 13.12 1.53
C ALA A 69 0.29 11.67 1.02
N VAL A 70 1.06 11.24 0.01
CA VAL A 70 1.12 9.83 -0.42
C VAL A 70 1.66 8.95 0.71
N LEU A 71 2.75 9.33 1.37
CA LEU A 71 3.30 8.58 2.49
C LEU A 71 2.37 8.53 3.71
N ASN A 72 1.60 9.60 3.94
CA ASN A 72 0.66 9.72 5.05
C ASN A 72 -0.75 9.18 4.72
N SER A 73 -1.07 8.96 3.44
CA SER A 73 -2.28 8.21 3.06
C SER A 73 -2.23 6.76 3.55
N TYR A 74 -1.04 6.32 3.85
CA TYR A 74 -0.73 5.14 4.65
C TYR A 74 -0.92 5.41 6.15
N SER A 75 -2.06 5.92 6.57
CA SER A 75 -2.38 6.01 7.99
C SER A 75 -3.26 4.83 8.38
N PRO A 76 -2.93 4.07 9.42
CA PRO A 76 -3.68 2.89 9.85
C PRO A 76 -4.99 3.30 10.56
N GLN A 77 -5.90 3.97 9.85
CA GLN A 77 -7.27 4.17 10.34
C GLN A 77 -8.13 2.90 10.19
N ARG A 78 -7.62 1.91 9.45
CA ARG A 78 -8.06 0.52 9.48
C ARG A 78 -6.87 -0.29 9.98
N ASP A 79 -7.12 -1.27 10.81
CA ASP A 79 -6.14 -2.29 11.17
C ASP A 79 -6.22 -3.44 10.14
N PRO A 80 -5.57 -3.29 8.96
CA PRO A 80 -5.66 -4.30 7.90
C PRO A 80 -4.97 -5.60 8.33
N VAL A 81 -4.09 -5.51 9.32
CA VAL A 81 -3.39 -6.67 9.88
C VAL A 81 -4.32 -7.39 10.85
N GLY A 82 -4.98 -6.68 11.75
CA GLY A 82 -5.96 -7.25 12.67
C GLY A 82 -7.12 -7.92 11.94
N GLU A 83 -7.64 -7.32 10.86
CA GLU A 83 -8.66 -7.96 10.02
C GLU A 83 -8.18 -9.31 9.45
N LEU A 84 -6.95 -9.37 8.90
CA LEU A 84 -6.37 -10.61 8.38
C LEU A 84 -6.12 -11.67 9.44
N LEU A 85 -5.77 -11.25 10.67
CA LEU A 85 -5.46 -12.12 11.79
C LEU A 85 -6.70 -12.60 12.54
N SER A 86 -7.81 -11.85 12.50
CA SER A 86 -9.06 -12.17 13.19
C SER A 86 -9.69 -13.48 12.73
N GLU A 87 -9.39 -13.92 11.51
CA GLU A 87 -9.85 -15.21 10.96
C GLU A 87 -8.99 -16.41 11.41
N GLY A 88 -8.04 -16.21 12.32
CA GLY A 88 -7.16 -17.24 12.83
C GLY A 88 -5.95 -17.56 11.97
N VAL A 89 -5.15 -18.53 12.43
CA VAL A 89 -3.89 -18.90 11.78
C VAL A 89 -4.10 -19.75 10.51
N GLU A 90 -5.22 -20.46 10.44
CA GLU A 90 -5.55 -21.30 9.28
C GLU A 90 -5.72 -20.44 8.03
N ARG A 91 -5.03 -20.83 6.97
CA ARG A 91 -5.02 -20.11 5.68
C ARG A 91 -4.57 -18.64 5.77
N PHE A 92 -3.91 -18.25 6.85
CA PHE A 92 -3.36 -16.89 6.97
C PHE A 92 -2.43 -16.54 5.81
N GLY A 93 -1.56 -17.48 5.42
CA GLY A 93 -0.66 -17.29 4.27
C GLY A 93 -1.40 -16.97 2.98
N GLU A 94 -2.53 -17.61 2.72
CA GLU A 94 -3.36 -17.34 1.53
C GLU A 94 -3.98 -15.94 1.59
N ARG A 95 -4.58 -15.58 2.73
CA ARG A 95 -5.19 -14.27 2.92
C ARG A 95 -4.16 -13.14 2.77
N LEU A 96 -3.01 -13.30 3.40
CA LEU A 96 -1.95 -12.29 3.36
C LEU A 96 -1.37 -12.11 1.96
N VAL A 97 -1.04 -13.19 1.26
CA VAL A 97 -0.49 -13.12 -0.10
C VAL A 97 -1.52 -12.53 -1.07
N ARG A 98 -2.78 -12.95 -0.99
CA ARG A 98 -3.87 -12.41 -1.80
C ARG A 98 -4.02 -10.90 -1.57
N ARG A 99 -4.11 -10.49 -0.32
CA ARG A 99 -4.24 -9.08 0.06
C ARG A 99 -3.05 -8.25 -0.41
N PHE A 100 -1.84 -8.78 -0.24
CA PHE A 100 -0.61 -8.11 -0.70
C PHE A 100 -0.61 -7.91 -2.22
N LEU A 101 -1.00 -8.91 -3.01
CA LEU A 101 -1.09 -8.79 -4.46
C LEU A 101 -2.19 -7.83 -4.90
N GLU A 102 -3.36 -7.87 -4.29
CA GLU A 102 -4.45 -6.92 -4.55
C GLU A 102 -3.99 -5.47 -4.34
N VAL A 103 -3.27 -5.23 -3.24
CA VAL A 103 -2.74 -3.90 -2.88
C VAL A 103 -1.63 -3.44 -3.81
N THR A 104 -0.77 -4.37 -4.27
CA THR A 104 0.36 -4.02 -5.13
C THR A 104 -0.01 -3.98 -6.62
N GLU A 105 -1.04 -4.70 -7.05
CA GLU A 105 -1.52 -4.79 -8.45
C GLU A 105 -2.76 -3.92 -8.69
N GLY A 106 -3.60 -3.76 -7.68
CA GLY A 106 -4.76 -2.90 -7.74
C GLY A 106 -4.36 -1.43 -7.81
N GLY A 107 -4.97 -0.68 -8.74
CA GLY A 107 -4.78 0.76 -8.86
C GLY A 107 -5.35 1.57 -7.68
N ASP A 108 -5.95 0.92 -6.69
CA ASP A 108 -6.45 1.57 -5.49
C ASP A 108 -5.28 1.93 -4.57
N ALA A 109 -4.81 3.16 -4.70
CA ALA A 109 -3.85 3.78 -3.79
C ALA A 109 -4.38 3.94 -2.35
N ALA A 110 -5.60 3.46 -2.08
CA ALA A 110 -6.19 3.42 -0.75
C ALA A 110 -5.40 2.52 0.22
N ASP A 111 -4.58 1.61 -0.28
CA ASP A 111 -3.74 0.74 0.51
C ASP A 111 -2.28 1.16 0.44
N GLY A 112 -1.90 2.05 1.34
CA GLY A 112 -0.58 2.64 1.40
C GLY A 112 0.60 1.66 1.49
N VAL A 113 0.42 0.39 1.97
CA VAL A 113 1.50 -0.63 2.02
C VAL A 113 2.05 -0.93 0.64
N GLY A 114 1.19 -1.07 -0.38
CA GLY A 114 1.64 -1.31 -1.76
C GLY A 114 2.42 -0.12 -2.32
N ALA A 115 1.96 1.10 -2.06
CA ALA A 115 2.67 2.31 -2.46
C ALA A 115 4.01 2.41 -1.72
N LEU A 116 4.04 2.19 -0.40
CA LEU A 116 5.26 2.17 0.39
C LEU A 116 6.25 1.11 -0.09
N THR A 117 5.79 -0.11 -0.39
CA THR A 117 6.65 -1.19 -0.88
C THR A 117 7.33 -0.82 -2.19
N ARG A 118 6.59 -0.20 -3.13
CA ARG A 118 7.16 0.27 -4.39
C ARG A 118 8.17 1.40 -4.21
N LEU A 119 7.85 2.36 -3.34
CA LEU A 119 8.72 3.51 -3.06
C LEU A 119 9.95 3.12 -2.23
N ALA A 120 9.83 2.18 -1.30
CA ALA A 120 10.89 1.73 -0.40
C ALA A 120 12.11 1.14 -1.13
N VAL A 121 11.93 0.67 -2.36
CA VAL A 121 13.04 0.15 -3.18
C VAL A 121 13.99 1.25 -3.64
N THR A 122 13.50 2.49 -3.81
CA THR A 122 14.25 3.59 -4.41
C THR A 122 14.46 4.77 -3.48
N ASP A 123 13.80 4.80 -2.34
CA ASP A 123 13.79 5.95 -1.44
C ASP A 123 13.90 5.52 0.03
N PRO A 124 14.85 6.06 0.81
CA PRO A 124 15.09 5.67 2.20
C PRO A 124 13.97 6.05 3.16
N GLU A 125 13.18 7.10 2.89
CA GLU A 125 12.09 7.51 3.78
C GLU A 125 10.93 6.52 3.78
N PRO A 126 10.36 6.12 2.62
CA PRO A 126 9.41 5.00 2.57
C PRO A 126 9.96 3.69 3.12
N ALA A 127 11.25 3.39 2.89
CA ALA A 127 11.88 2.20 3.45
C ALA A 127 11.89 2.21 4.98
N ALA A 128 12.15 3.35 5.60
CA ALA A 128 12.08 3.49 7.06
C ALA A 128 10.65 3.32 7.60
N LYS A 129 9.64 3.86 6.92
CA LYS A 129 8.22 3.69 7.28
C LYS A 129 7.78 2.23 7.15
N LEU A 130 8.14 1.56 6.04
CA LEU A 130 7.82 0.14 5.83
C LEU A 130 8.50 -0.74 6.87
N ARG A 131 9.76 -0.45 7.23
CA ARG A 131 10.46 -1.13 8.30
C ARG A 131 9.74 -0.96 9.64
N GLY A 132 9.36 0.27 10.02
CA GLY A 132 8.62 0.54 11.25
C GLY A 132 7.30 -0.23 11.31
N PHE A 133 6.58 -0.31 10.20
CA PHE A 133 5.38 -1.13 10.09
C PHE A 133 5.67 -2.62 10.35
N ILE A 134 6.68 -3.20 9.71
CA ILE A 134 7.02 -4.62 9.88
C ILE A 134 7.46 -4.91 11.31
N GLU A 135 8.34 -4.07 11.88
CA GLU A 135 8.96 -4.29 13.18
C GLU A 135 8.01 -4.05 14.37
N ALA A 136 7.12 -3.08 14.27
CA ALA A 136 6.25 -2.70 15.37
C ALA A 136 4.81 -3.20 15.19
N GLU A 137 4.15 -2.84 14.09
CA GLU A 137 2.72 -3.12 13.93
C GLU A 137 2.48 -4.58 13.54
N PHE A 138 3.13 -5.06 12.49
CA PHE A 138 2.91 -6.43 12.01
C PHE A 138 3.44 -7.48 12.98
N ALA A 139 4.65 -7.29 13.52
CA ALA A 139 5.21 -8.21 14.50
C ALA A 139 4.40 -8.21 15.81
N GLY A 140 3.96 -7.04 16.28
CA GLY A 140 3.09 -6.92 17.46
C GLY A 140 1.76 -7.64 17.28
N ALA A 141 1.14 -7.47 16.11
CA ALA A 141 -0.11 -8.14 15.78
C ALA A 141 0.05 -9.68 15.69
N LEU A 142 1.14 -10.19 15.08
CA LEU A 142 1.43 -11.63 15.06
C LEU A 142 1.62 -12.20 16.48
N ALA A 143 2.34 -11.49 17.34
CA ALA A 143 2.56 -11.92 18.71
C ALA A 143 1.27 -11.98 19.53
N GLN A 144 0.39 -10.99 19.35
CA GLN A 144 -0.87 -10.91 20.10
C GLN A 144 -1.91 -11.95 19.65
N HIS A 145 -2.03 -12.18 18.33
CA HIS A 145 -3.10 -13.03 17.80
C HIS A 145 -2.73 -14.50 17.73
N PHE A 146 -1.46 -14.82 17.53
CA PHE A 146 -1.03 -16.22 17.33
C PHE A 146 -0.12 -16.75 18.45
N ASP A 147 0.19 -15.95 19.46
CA ASP A 147 1.10 -16.31 20.55
C ASP A 147 2.40 -16.97 20.04
N LEU A 148 2.96 -16.39 18.97
CA LEU A 148 4.12 -16.94 18.31
C LEU A 148 5.42 -16.49 18.97
N PRO A 149 6.30 -17.43 19.34
CA PRO A 149 7.67 -17.09 19.66
C PRO A 149 8.34 -16.47 18.43
N ASP A 150 9.31 -15.59 18.65
CA ASP A 150 10.08 -14.95 17.57
C ASP A 150 9.23 -14.15 16.56
N ALA A 151 8.10 -13.57 16.99
CA ALA A 151 7.16 -12.84 16.13
C ALA A 151 7.86 -11.77 15.29
N GLN A 152 8.88 -11.09 15.84
CA GLN A 152 9.66 -10.09 15.11
C GLN A 152 10.48 -10.71 13.96
N LEU A 153 11.13 -11.84 14.18
CA LEU A 153 11.85 -12.57 13.14
C LEU A 153 10.90 -13.07 12.06
N ARG A 154 9.76 -13.63 12.48
CA ARG A 154 8.71 -14.11 11.56
C ARG A 154 8.15 -12.99 10.70
N ALA A 155 7.82 -11.85 11.29
CA ALA A 155 7.38 -10.65 10.56
C ALA A 155 8.43 -10.18 9.55
N GLY A 156 9.70 -10.15 9.94
CA GLY A 156 10.81 -9.82 9.04
C GLY A 156 10.95 -10.79 7.86
N LEU A 157 10.86 -12.10 8.12
CA LEU A 157 10.92 -13.14 7.08
C LEU A 157 9.73 -13.04 6.11
N ILE A 158 8.52 -12.85 6.62
CA ILE A 158 7.32 -12.65 5.81
C ILE A 158 7.47 -11.38 4.96
N GLY A 159 7.86 -10.26 5.57
CA GLY A 159 8.11 -9.01 4.88
C GLY A 159 9.14 -9.15 3.76
N ALA A 160 10.24 -9.87 4.00
CA ALA A 160 11.27 -10.14 3.01
C ALA A 160 10.74 -10.95 1.81
N GLN A 161 9.92 -11.97 2.04
CA GLN A 161 9.29 -12.75 0.97
C GLN A 161 8.37 -11.89 0.10
N LEU A 162 7.50 -11.11 0.73
CA LEU A 162 6.54 -10.25 0.03
C LEU A 162 7.23 -9.11 -0.72
N ALA A 163 8.20 -8.43 -0.09
CA ALA A 163 8.99 -7.38 -0.73
C ALA A 163 9.80 -7.93 -1.91
N GLY A 164 10.44 -9.10 -1.74
CA GLY A 164 11.16 -9.79 -2.81
C GLY A 164 10.27 -10.13 -4.00
N LEU A 165 9.04 -10.62 -3.75
CA LEU A 165 8.06 -10.89 -4.79
C LEU A 165 7.67 -9.60 -5.54
N ALA A 166 7.40 -8.50 -4.82
CA ALA A 166 7.07 -7.21 -5.43
C ALA A 166 8.21 -6.69 -6.31
N VAL A 167 9.45 -6.76 -5.83
CA VAL A 167 10.64 -6.36 -6.61
C VAL A 167 10.81 -7.22 -7.86
N ALA A 168 10.73 -8.55 -7.73
CA ALA A 168 10.88 -9.46 -8.85
C ALA A 168 9.80 -9.26 -9.92
N ARG A 169 8.55 -9.05 -9.48
CA ARG A 169 7.40 -8.93 -10.38
C ARG A 169 7.29 -7.56 -11.04
N HIS A 170 7.42 -6.49 -10.27
CA HIS A 170 7.08 -5.14 -10.75
C HIS A 170 8.30 -4.32 -11.18
N LEU A 171 9.46 -4.51 -10.51
CA LEU A 171 10.66 -3.74 -10.80
C LEU A 171 11.56 -4.46 -11.79
N LEU A 172 11.96 -5.71 -11.48
CA LEU A 172 12.87 -6.50 -12.32
C LEU A 172 12.15 -7.20 -13.46
N ARG A 173 10.84 -7.39 -13.36
CA ARG A 173 9.99 -8.08 -14.33
C ARG A 173 10.52 -9.47 -14.70
N VAL A 174 10.89 -10.24 -13.68
CA VAL A 174 11.41 -11.60 -13.85
C VAL A 174 10.29 -12.52 -14.34
N GLU A 175 10.47 -13.12 -15.52
CA GLU A 175 9.55 -14.14 -16.02
C GLU A 175 9.86 -15.52 -15.43
N PRO A 176 8.83 -16.36 -15.15
CA PRO A 176 7.41 -16.14 -15.43
C PRO A 176 6.66 -15.36 -14.32
N LEU A 177 7.31 -14.88 -13.26
CA LEU A 177 6.67 -14.21 -12.12
C LEU A 177 5.90 -12.95 -12.55
N ALA A 178 6.45 -12.19 -13.52
CA ALA A 178 5.86 -10.94 -13.98
C ALA A 178 4.50 -11.14 -14.68
N SER A 179 4.36 -12.21 -15.47
CA SER A 179 3.16 -12.54 -16.23
C SER A 179 2.20 -13.52 -15.52
N MET A 180 2.63 -14.09 -14.40
CA MET A 180 1.83 -15.09 -13.67
C MET A 180 0.56 -14.47 -13.08
N SER A 181 -0.56 -15.20 -13.13
CA SER A 181 -1.80 -14.74 -12.52
C SER A 181 -1.71 -14.63 -10.99
N THR A 182 -2.45 -13.68 -10.41
CA THR A 182 -2.59 -13.51 -8.95
C THR A 182 -2.95 -14.83 -8.26
N GLN A 183 -3.90 -15.59 -8.83
CA GLN A 183 -4.31 -16.87 -8.26
C GLN A 183 -3.17 -17.91 -8.24
N SER A 184 -2.36 -17.97 -9.30
CA SER A 184 -1.20 -18.86 -9.35
C SER A 184 -0.14 -18.48 -8.33
N LEU A 185 0.14 -17.18 -8.19
CA LEU A 185 1.08 -16.68 -7.18
C LEU A 185 0.59 -16.96 -5.75
N VAL A 186 -0.70 -16.77 -5.48
CA VAL A 186 -1.28 -17.12 -4.18
C VAL A 186 -1.08 -18.60 -3.90
N THR A 187 -1.38 -19.50 -4.86
CA THR A 187 -1.21 -20.94 -4.68
C THR A 187 0.22 -21.33 -4.35
N LEU A 188 1.21 -20.68 -4.96
CA LEU A 188 2.63 -21.00 -4.76
C LEU A 188 3.21 -20.36 -3.49
N MET A 189 2.84 -19.12 -3.19
CA MET A 189 3.44 -18.36 -2.10
C MET A 189 2.73 -18.56 -0.75
N ALA A 190 1.43 -18.85 -0.75
CA ALA A 190 0.67 -19.04 0.48
C ALA A 190 1.26 -20.13 1.39
N PRO A 191 1.66 -21.32 0.90
CA PRO A 191 2.29 -22.34 1.76
C PRO A 191 3.60 -21.88 2.38
N VAL A 192 4.40 -21.06 1.66
CA VAL A 192 5.68 -20.53 2.15
C VAL A 192 5.43 -19.60 3.34
N ILE A 193 4.47 -18.68 3.20
CA ILE A 193 4.11 -17.76 4.28
C ILE A 193 3.42 -18.51 5.43
N GLN A 194 2.55 -19.49 5.14
CA GLN A 194 1.85 -20.26 6.13
C GLN A 194 2.81 -21.00 7.07
N ARG A 195 3.87 -21.60 6.55
CA ARG A 195 4.88 -22.27 7.35
C ARG A 195 5.57 -21.32 8.34
N LEU A 196 5.78 -20.06 7.96
CA LEU A 196 6.38 -19.07 8.85
C LEU A 196 5.50 -18.74 10.06
N VAL A 197 4.21 -19.03 10.03
CA VAL A 197 3.29 -18.77 11.17
C VAL A 197 2.79 -20.05 11.85
N SER A 198 2.94 -21.23 11.23
CA SER A 198 2.39 -22.49 11.77
C SER A 198 3.47 -23.48 12.23
N GLU A 199 4.74 -23.30 11.81
CA GLU A 199 5.82 -24.23 12.12
C GLU A 199 6.88 -23.58 13.03
N PRO A 200 7.63 -24.37 13.84
CA PRO A 200 8.81 -23.88 14.54
C PRO A 200 9.84 -23.35 13.55
N LEU A 201 10.49 -22.26 13.89
CA LEU A 201 11.67 -21.79 13.18
C LEU A 201 12.86 -22.55 13.78
N GLY A 202 13.23 -23.66 13.22
CA GLY A 202 14.31 -24.59 13.56
C GLY A 202 15.29 -24.26 14.66
#